data_6f5f1e16a4ec6d5deb745574ca31bf72
#
_entry.id   6f5f1e16a4ec6d5deb745574ca31bf72
#
_cell.length_a   1.000
_cell.length_b   1.000
_cell.length_c   1.000
_cell.angle_alpha   90.00
_cell.angle_beta   90.00
_cell.angle_gamma   90.00
#
_symmetry.space_group_name_H-M   'P 1'
#
loop_
_entity.id
_entity.type
_entity.pdbx_description
1 polymer ?
#
loop_
_entity_poly.entity_id
_entity_poly.type
_entity_poly.pdbx_seq_one_letter_code
_entity_poly.pdbx_strand_id
1 'polypeptide(L)'
;MKKVLVGLSGGVDSAVAAYLLQQQGYDVTCAFMRNWDSVANEDFSGNPTLYDPVCPQEADYKDAADVASKLGLELLRIDFIKEYWDDVFQTFIDEYKLGRTPNPDILCNRYIKFDSFMKFAKEKGFDTVATGHYVRLGEEGDHHVLCKAVDHNKDQSYFLTEIRREVLEHVLFPLGEIEKPEVRRIAEELGLSIAKKKDSTGICFIGERHFREFLSNCLPMKSGDIIDVTTKQKVGTHQGVMYYTIGQRKGLDIGGIGPFFVVGKDVYRNELYVVDSNHQDLLYATSCLVTGVNWLADRTLPLQCHAKFRYRQADNDVELVVNKDGTLTALFPEGIRSITPGQEAVFYDGDVMFAGGKIEKVFKDGVDLMEHVKLLVHPETDK
;
A
#
# COMPACT_ATOMS: atom_id res chain seq x y z
N MET A 1 -28.59 14.86 14.63
CA MET A 1 -27.17 14.85 14.27
C MET A 1 -26.93 13.65 13.36
N LYS A 2 -26.08 13.79 12.35
CA LYS A 2 -25.67 12.64 11.51
C LYS A 2 -24.74 11.74 12.34
N LYS A 3 -25.02 10.44 12.38
CA LYS A 3 -24.20 9.45 13.09
C LYS A 3 -23.00 9.04 12.25
N VAL A 4 -21.84 8.94 12.85
CA VAL A 4 -20.62 8.49 12.19
C VAL A 4 -19.85 7.52 13.07
N LEU A 5 -19.38 6.42 12.48
CA LEU A 5 -18.49 5.45 13.13
C LEU A 5 -17.04 5.73 12.70
N VAL A 6 -16.19 6.13 13.64
CA VAL A 6 -14.79 6.49 13.37
C VAL A 6 -13.86 5.32 13.70
N GLY A 7 -13.07 4.89 12.73
CA GLY A 7 -12.00 3.92 12.97
C GLY A 7 -10.87 4.55 13.82
N LEU A 8 -10.80 4.19 15.10
CA LEU A 8 -9.83 4.72 16.07
C LEU A 8 -8.71 3.71 16.32
N SER A 9 -7.53 3.96 15.76
CA SER A 9 -6.40 3.02 15.78
C SER A 9 -5.44 3.17 16.96
N GLY A 10 -5.69 4.10 17.88
CA GLY A 10 -4.72 4.48 18.93
C GLY A 10 -3.58 5.37 18.42
N GLY A 11 -3.66 5.86 17.19
CA GLY A 11 -2.74 6.84 16.60
C GLY A 11 -3.30 8.26 16.61
N VAL A 12 -2.39 9.25 16.46
CA VAL A 12 -2.72 10.69 16.48
C VAL A 12 -3.76 11.06 15.41
N ASP A 13 -3.62 10.52 14.21
CA ASP A 13 -4.46 10.90 13.06
C ASP A 13 -5.92 10.51 13.27
N SER A 14 -6.18 9.28 13.67
CA SER A 14 -7.55 8.83 13.94
C SER A 14 -8.20 9.55 15.14
N ALA A 15 -7.40 9.92 16.14
CA ALA A 15 -7.86 10.67 17.31
C ALA A 15 -8.31 12.09 16.92
N VAL A 16 -7.49 12.79 16.13
CA VAL A 16 -7.83 14.14 15.67
C VAL A 16 -8.99 14.09 14.68
N ALA A 17 -9.08 13.08 13.82
CA ALA A 17 -10.22 12.88 12.94
C ALA A 17 -11.54 12.76 13.73
N ALA A 18 -11.56 11.96 14.81
CA ALA A 18 -12.73 11.84 15.68
C ALA A 18 -13.11 13.19 16.34
N TYR A 19 -12.11 13.91 16.87
CA TYR A 19 -12.33 15.23 17.45
C TYR A 19 -12.92 16.23 16.45
N LEU A 20 -12.34 16.32 15.24
CA LEU A 20 -12.83 17.26 14.22
C LEU A 20 -14.29 17.00 13.83
N LEU A 21 -14.69 15.73 13.69
CA LEU A 21 -16.08 15.37 13.42
C LEU A 21 -17.01 15.74 14.57
N GLN A 22 -16.58 15.57 15.83
CA GLN A 22 -17.33 16.00 16.98
C GLN A 22 -17.53 17.53 16.98
N GLN A 23 -16.48 18.31 16.64
CA GLN A 23 -16.59 19.77 16.51
C GLN A 23 -17.49 20.20 15.35
N GLN A 24 -17.59 19.41 14.29
CA GLN A 24 -18.52 19.63 13.17
C GLN A 24 -19.97 19.23 13.49
N GLY A 25 -20.25 18.74 14.71
CA GLY A 25 -21.59 18.43 15.18
C GLY A 25 -22.10 17.04 14.77
N TYR A 26 -21.22 16.10 14.40
CA TYR A 26 -21.59 14.70 14.22
C TYR A 26 -21.82 14.00 15.56
N ASP A 27 -22.70 13.02 15.56
CA ASP A 27 -22.84 12.03 16.66
C ASP A 27 -21.79 10.93 16.43
N VAL A 28 -20.65 11.08 17.12
CA VAL A 28 -19.45 10.27 16.89
C VAL A 28 -19.40 9.09 17.86
N THR A 29 -19.34 7.89 17.31
CA THR A 29 -18.91 6.67 18.00
C THR A 29 -17.60 6.19 17.41
N CYS A 30 -16.65 5.75 18.23
CA CYS A 30 -15.37 5.22 17.80
C CYS A 30 -15.40 3.68 17.75
N ALA A 31 -14.55 3.12 16.89
CA ALA A 31 -14.36 1.67 16.84
C ALA A 31 -12.88 1.33 16.66
N PHE A 32 -12.37 0.46 17.52
CA PHE A 32 -11.05 -0.13 17.39
C PHE A 32 -11.15 -1.47 16.67
N MET A 33 -10.42 -1.62 15.57
CA MET A 33 -10.35 -2.85 14.77
C MET A 33 -9.13 -3.67 15.17
N ARG A 34 -9.35 -4.88 15.69
CA ARG A 34 -8.31 -5.88 15.93
C ARG A 34 -8.19 -6.77 14.70
N ASN A 35 -7.10 -6.66 13.96
CA ASN A 35 -6.94 -7.34 12.67
C ASN A 35 -5.78 -8.34 12.64
N TRP A 36 -4.96 -8.39 13.68
CA TRP A 36 -3.84 -9.31 13.78
C TRP A 36 -3.69 -9.86 15.19
N ASP A 37 -3.32 -11.12 15.30
CA ASP A 37 -2.96 -11.77 16.55
C ASP A 37 -1.67 -12.57 16.30
N SER A 38 -0.57 -12.15 16.93
CA SER A 38 0.75 -12.76 16.69
C SER A 38 0.78 -14.25 17.06
N VAL A 39 0.02 -14.69 18.05
CA VAL A 39 -0.03 -16.10 18.47
C VAL A 39 -0.88 -16.90 17.49
N ALA A 40 -2.11 -16.43 17.22
CA ALA A 40 -3.03 -17.11 16.31
C ALA A 40 -2.51 -17.19 14.88
N ASN A 41 -1.73 -16.19 14.45
CA ASN A 41 -1.15 -16.10 13.10
C ASN A 41 0.29 -16.65 13.04
N GLU A 42 0.79 -17.29 14.09
CA GLU A 42 2.16 -17.87 14.15
C GLU A 42 3.27 -16.88 13.78
N ASP A 43 3.07 -15.59 14.10
CA ASP A 43 3.99 -14.48 13.78
C ASP A 43 5.12 -14.40 14.80
N PHE A 44 6.04 -15.37 14.75
CA PHE A 44 7.12 -15.48 15.73
C PHE A 44 8.45 -14.93 15.20
N SER A 45 8.84 -15.33 13.98
CA SER A 45 10.09 -14.88 13.37
C SER A 45 9.98 -13.42 12.90
N GLY A 46 11.02 -12.63 13.16
CA GLY A 46 11.06 -11.22 12.75
C GLY A 46 10.10 -10.30 13.49
N ASN A 47 9.46 -10.77 14.56
CA ASN A 47 8.58 -9.99 15.41
C ASN A 47 9.35 -9.39 16.59
N PRO A 48 9.71 -8.10 16.57
CA PRO A 48 10.50 -7.47 17.63
C PRO A 48 9.74 -7.35 18.94
N THR A 49 8.41 -7.50 18.92
CA THR A 49 7.52 -7.34 20.07
C THR A 49 7.00 -8.66 20.63
N LEU A 50 7.55 -9.80 20.16
CA LEU A 50 7.09 -11.12 20.56
C LEU A 50 7.12 -11.37 22.08
N TYR A 51 8.11 -10.80 22.76
CA TYR A 51 8.31 -10.95 24.20
C TYR A 51 7.90 -9.72 25.01
N ASP A 52 7.20 -8.76 24.38
CA ASP A 52 6.68 -7.61 25.10
C ASP A 52 5.60 -8.08 26.10
N PRO A 53 5.58 -7.55 27.32
CA PRO A 53 4.61 -7.95 28.32
C PRO A 53 3.17 -7.59 27.94
N VAL A 54 3.01 -6.67 26.99
CA VAL A 54 1.71 -6.26 26.44
C VAL A 54 1.78 -6.38 24.91
N CYS A 55 0.84 -7.13 24.32
CA CYS A 55 0.70 -7.20 22.87
C CYS A 55 0.56 -5.78 22.28
N PRO A 56 1.27 -5.41 21.19
CA PRO A 56 1.17 -4.09 20.58
C PRO A 56 -0.27 -3.66 20.27
N GLN A 57 -1.11 -4.58 19.81
CA GLN A 57 -2.52 -4.30 19.55
C GLN A 57 -3.31 -3.96 20.83
N GLU A 58 -2.98 -4.58 21.98
CA GLU A 58 -3.58 -4.21 23.25
C GLU A 58 -3.06 -2.86 23.77
N ALA A 59 -1.80 -2.52 23.49
CA ALA A 59 -1.27 -1.18 23.75
C ALA A 59 -1.98 -0.12 22.92
N ASP A 60 -2.17 -0.37 21.61
CA ASP A 60 -2.91 0.52 20.71
C ASP A 60 -4.39 0.64 21.11
N TYR A 61 -5.01 -0.47 21.56
CA TYR A 61 -6.38 -0.43 22.09
C TYR A 61 -6.48 0.43 23.34
N LYS A 62 -5.51 0.33 24.25
CA LYS A 62 -5.45 1.16 25.44
C LYS A 62 -5.32 2.64 25.09
N ASP A 63 -4.44 2.98 24.15
CA ASP A 63 -4.30 4.34 23.65
C ASP A 63 -5.62 4.85 23.04
N ALA A 64 -6.32 4.01 22.26
CA ALA A 64 -7.62 4.34 21.69
C ALA A 64 -8.68 4.56 22.78
N ALA A 65 -8.68 3.73 23.83
CA ALA A 65 -9.61 3.87 24.95
C ALA A 65 -9.34 5.15 25.76
N ASP A 66 -8.08 5.50 26.00
CA ASP A 66 -7.70 6.74 26.67
C ASP A 66 -8.15 7.97 25.86
N VAL A 67 -7.97 7.94 24.53
CA VAL A 67 -8.44 9.00 23.62
C VAL A 67 -9.96 9.11 23.65
N ALA A 68 -10.67 8.02 23.46
CA ALA A 68 -12.14 8.01 23.47
C ALA A 68 -12.70 8.56 24.78
N SER A 69 -12.16 8.10 25.93
CA SER A 69 -12.50 8.60 27.26
C SER A 69 -12.28 10.10 27.40
N LYS A 70 -11.14 10.60 26.92
CA LYS A 70 -10.79 12.02 26.99
C LYS A 70 -11.68 12.91 26.13
N LEU A 71 -12.11 12.42 24.98
CA LEU A 71 -13.04 13.10 24.07
C LEU A 71 -14.51 12.90 24.48
N GLY A 72 -14.80 12.06 25.49
CA GLY A 72 -16.17 11.74 25.90
C GLY A 72 -16.93 10.93 24.85
N LEU A 73 -16.24 10.07 24.07
CA LEU A 73 -16.80 9.27 23.00
C LEU A 73 -16.92 7.79 23.40
N GLU A 74 -17.95 7.11 22.89
CA GLU A 74 -18.08 5.67 23.00
C GLU A 74 -17.02 4.98 22.14
N LEU A 75 -16.42 3.88 22.62
CA LEU A 75 -15.48 3.05 21.89
C LEU A 75 -15.98 1.59 21.81
N LEU A 76 -16.22 1.12 20.59
CA LEU A 76 -16.47 -0.27 20.28
C LEU A 76 -15.16 -1.01 19.98
N ARG A 77 -15.10 -2.30 20.29
CA ARG A 77 -14.00 -3.18 19.88
C ARG A 77 -14.51 -4.22 18.91
N ILE A 78 -13.83 -4.37 17.78
CA ILE A 78 -14.22 -5.27 16.69
C ILE A 78 -13.04 -6.18 16.38
N ASP A 79 -13.33 -7.43 16.06
CA ASP A 79 -12.35 -8.44 15.69
C ASP A 79 -12.53 -8.81 14.20
N PHE A 80 -11.51 -8.57 13.39
CA PHE A 80 -11.44 -8.88 11.97
C PHE A 80 -10.19 -9.72 11.64
N ILE A 81 -9.65 -10.48 12.61
CA ILE A 81 -8.43 -11.28 12.41
C ILE A 81 -8.61 -12.27 11.27
N LYS A 82 -9.77 -12.94 11.21
CA LYS A 82 -10.06 -13.91 10.17
C LYS A 82 -10.16 -13.25 8.78
N GLU A 83 -10.93 -12.17 8.68
CA GLU A 83 -11.11 -11.42 7.43
C GLU A 83 -9.77 -10.86 6.92
N TYR A 84 -8.95 -10.34 7.84
CA TYR A 84 -7.62 -9.84 7.47
C TYR A 84 -6.70 -10.97 6.98
N TRP A 85 -6.73 -12.13 7.63
CA TRP A 85 -5.95 -13.28 7.18
C TRP A 85 -6.39 -13.75 5.80
N ASP A 86 -7.67 -13.97 5.60
CA ASP A 86 -8.22 -14.55 4.37
C ASP A 86 -8.10 -13.60 3.17
N ASP A 87 -8.46 -12.33 3.34
CA ASP A 87 -8.63 -11.40 2.23
C ASP A 87 -7.37 -10.53 1.96
N VAL A 88 -6.56 -10.27 3.00
CA VAL A 88 -5.38 -9.40 2.89
C VAL A 88 -4.10 -10.22 2.91
N PHE A 89 -3.86 -10.96 4.00
CA PHE A 89 -2.56 -11.58 4.22
C PHE A 89 -2.32 -12.77 3.28
N GLN A 90 -3.33 -13.62 3.05
CA GLN A 90 -3.20 -14.74 2.12
C GLN A 90 -2.93 -14.25 0.68
N THR A 91 -3.66 -13.24 0.21
CA THR A 91 -3.43 -12.61 -1.09
C THR A 91 -2.00 -12.04 -1.20
N PHE A 92 -1.56 -11.37 -0.15
CA PHE A 92 -0.21 -10.83 -0.05
C PHE A 92 0.87 -11.92 -0.19
N ILE A 93 0.71 -13.04 0.51
CA ILE A 93 1.63 -14.19 0.43
C ILE A 93 1.61 -14.83 -0.96
N ASP A 94 0.44 -14.98 -1.57
CA ASP A 94 0.32 -15.63 -2.88
C ASP A 94 0.95 -14.79 -4.00
N GLU A 95 0.85 -13.47 -3.96
CA GLU A 95 1.57 -12.59 -4.88
C GLU A 95 3.10 -12.71 -4.73
N TYR A 96 3.61 -12.84 -3.50
CA TYR A 96 5.04 -13.09 -3.27
C TYR A 96 5.50 -14.44 -3.85
N LYS A 97 4.69 -15.50 -3.75
CA LYS A 97 4.98 -16.81 -4.40
C LYS A 97 5.13 -16.68 -5.92
N LEU A 98 4.38 -15.77 -6.54
CA LEU A 98 4.48 -15.46 -7.97
C LEU A 98 5.68 -14.55 -8.31
N GLY A 99 6.48 -14.15 -7.33
CA GLY A 99 7.60 -13.24 -7.53
C GLY A 99 7.20 -11.78 -7.67
N ARG A 100 5.95 -11.41 -7.39
CA ARG A 100 5.45 -10.03 -7.43
C ARG A 100 5.76 -9.28 -6.13
N THR A 101 5.52 -7.99 -6.11
CA THR A 101 5.70 -7.15 -4.91
C THR A 101 4.37 -6.47 -4.56
N PRO A 102 3.47 -7.15 -3.83
CA PRO A 102 2.16 -6.62 -3.47
C PRO A 102 2.23 -5.51 -2.42
N ASN A 103 1.13 -4.75 -2.30
CA ASN A 103 0.96 -3.75 -1.26
C ASN A 103 -0.20 -4.14 -0.33
N PRO A 104 0.08 -4.66 0.88
CA PRO A 104 -0.97 -5.12 1.79
C PRO A 104 -1.84 -3.98 2.36
N ASP A 105 -1.35 -2.73 2.36
CA ASP A 105 -2.11 -1.59 2.86
C ASP A 105 -3.29 -1.25 1.93
N ILE A 106 -3.13 -1.43 0.62
CA ILE A 106 -4.21 -1.28 -0.37
C ILE A 106 -5.28 -2.34 -0.14
N LEU A 107 -4.88 -3.61 0.00
CA LEU A 107 -5.79 -4.72 0.28
C LEU A 107 -6.52 -4.52 1.61
N CYS A 108 -5.81 -4.04 2.64
CA CYS A 108 -6.41 -3.73 3.94
C CYS A 108 -7.48 -2.62 3.82
N ASN A 109 -7.21 -1.56 3.07
CA ASN A 109 -8.20 -0.53 2.84
C ASN A 109 -9.42 -1.09 2.10
N ARG A 110 -9.21 -1.86 1.03
CA ARG A 110 -10.28 -2.46 0.24
C ARG A 110 -11.17 -3.40 1.04
N TYR A 111 -10.60 -4.40 1.72
CA TYR A 111 -11.35 -5.51 2.30
C TYR A 111 -11.73 -5.29 3.75
N ILE A 112 -10.90 -4.59 4.53
CA ILE A 112 -11.15 -4.40 5.96
C ILE A 112 -11.81 -3.05 6.23
N LYS A 113 -11.12 -1.92 5.93
CA LYS A 113 -11.60 -0.60 6.34
C LYS A 113 -12.82 -0.12 5.54
N PHE A 114 -12.90 -0.44 4.24
CA PHE A 114 -13.96 0.04 3.36
C PHE A 114 -14.85 -1.08 2.81
N ASP A 115 -14.81 -2.26 3.42
CA ASP A 115 -15.78 -3.33 3.22
C ASP A 115 -16.27 -3.92 4.56
N SER A 116 -15.46 -4.71 5.27
CA SER A 116 -15.88 -5.36 6.53
C SER A 116 -16.30 -4.35 7.61
N PHE A 117 -15.54 -3.27 7.77
CA PHE A 117 -15.86 -2.20 8.72
C PHE A 117 -17.13 -1.42 8.32
N MET A 118 -17.34 -1.19 7.01
CA MET A 118 -18.58 -0.59 6.51
C MET A 118 -19.80 -1.47 6.77
N LYS A 119 -19.69 -2.78 6.54
CA LYS A 119 -20.75 -3.75 6.85
C LYS A 119 -21.11 -3.72 8.34
N PHE A 120 -20.10 -3.78 9.20
CA PHE A 120 -20.29 -3.67 10.64
C PHE A 120 -20.96 -2.34 11.04
N ALA A 121 -20.51 -1.21 10.47
CA ALA A 121 -21.12 0.10 10.72
C ALA A 121 -22.62 0.09 10.38
N LYS A 122 -22.97 -0.43 9.21
CA LYS A 122 -24.37 -0.55 8.78
C LYS A 122 -25.21 -1.43 9.70
N GLU A 123 -24.68 -2.57 10.16
CA GLU A 123 -25.34 -3.45 11.12
C GLU A 123 -25.59 -2.76 12.47
N LYS A 124 -24.74 -1.81 12.86
CA LYS A 124 -24.86 -0.99 14.06
C LYS A 124 -25.71 0.28 13.86
N GLY A 125 -26.24 0.48 12.65
CA GLY A 125 -27.11 1.64 12.35
C GLY A 125 -26.33 2.92 12.04
N PHE A 126 -25.11 2.82 11.57
CA PHE A 126 -24.32 3.93 11.05
C PHE A 126 -24.29 3.87 9.52
N ASP A 127 -24.70 4.97 8.87
CA ASP A 127 -24.66 5.09 7.41
C ASP A 127 -23.33 5.65 6.90
N THR A 128 -22.49 6.17 7.80
CA THR A 128 -21.23 6.83 7.47
C THR A 128 -20.12 6.33 8.37
N VAL A 129 -18.95 6.07 7.79
CA VAL A 129 -17.72 5.79 8.52
C VAL A 129 -16.70 6.91 8.28
N ALA A 130 -15.73 7.03 9.18
CA ALA A 130 -14.62 7.95 9.00
C ALA A 130 -13.29 7.32 9.40
N THR A 131 -12.23 7.78 8.78
CA THR A 131 -10.86 7.34 9.07
C THR A 131 -9.89 8.53 9.08
N GLY A 132 -8.74 8.32 9.70
CA GLY A 132 -7.66 9.31 9.73
C GLY A 132 -6.77 9.33 8.49
N HIS A 133 -7.29 8.98 7.31
CA HIS A 133 -6.52 9.09 6.07
C HIS A 133 -6.38 10.55 5.62
N TYR A 134 -5.20 10.87 5.09
CA TYR A 134 -4.92 12.14 4.41
C TYR A 134 -5.35 12.02 2.94
N VAL A 135 -6.62 12.24 2.69
CA VAL A 135 -7.23 12.33 1.35
C VAL A 135 -8.43 13.27 1.43
N ARG A 136 -8.82 13.85 0.31
CA ARG A 136 -10.01 14.71 0.22
C ARG A 136 -11.12 14.03 -0.57
N LEU A 137 -12.37 14.39 -0.25
CA LEU A 137 -13.49 14.14 -1.13
C LEU A 137 -13.80 15.42 -1.90
N GLY A 138 -13.77 15.33 -3.22
CA GLY A 138 -14.28 16.35 -4.13
C GLY A 138 -15.67 15.96 -4.64
N GLU A 139 -16.24 16.79 -5.51
CA GLU A 139 -17.53 16.54 -6.17
C GLU A 139 -17.37 16.66 -7.68
N GLU A 140 -17.88 15.69 -8.42
CA GLU A 140 -18.05 15.74 -9.87
C GLU A 140 -19.49 15.36 -10.22
N GLY A 141 -20.29 16.35 -10.64
CA GLY A 141 -21.74 16.17 -10.81
C GLY A 141 -22.40 15.84 -9.48
N ASP A 142 -23.14 14.74 -9.44
CA ASP A 142 -23.86 14.26 -8.25
C ASP A 142 -23.07 13.21 -7.44
N HIS A 143 -21.77 13.02 -7.71
CA HIS A 143 -20.95 11.98 -7.10
C HIS A 143 -19.73 12.54 -6.39
N HIS A 144 -19.35 11.91 -5.29
CA HIS A 144 -18.06 12.16 -4.67
C HIS A 144 -16.93 11.54 -5.49
N VAL A 145 -15.80 12.25 -5.53
CA VAL A 145 -14.54 11.76 -6.11
C VAL A 145 -13.43 11.84 -5.08
N LEU A 146 -12.46 10.94 -5.20
CA LEU A 146 -11.31 10.93 -4.31
C LEU A 146 -10.20 11.85 -4.84
N CYS A 147 -9.72 12.75 -3.98
CA CYS A 147 -8.68 13.72 -4.34
C CYS A 147 -7.46 13.58 -3.43
N LYS A 148 -6.29 13.96 -3.94
CA LYS A 148 -5.08 14.10 -3.13
C LYS A 148 -5.32 15.02 -1.94
N ALA A 149 -4.66 14.76 -0.82
CA ALA A 149 -4.69 15.64 0.34
C ALA A 149 -3.96 16.96 0.08
N VAL A 150 -4.25 17.98 0.88
CA VAL A 150 -3.50 19.26 0.89
C VAL A 150 -2.05 19.02 1.32
N ASP A 151 -1.82 18.17 2.32
CA ASP A 151 -0.46 17.73 2.68
C ASP A 151 0.04 16.67 1.69
N HIS A 152 0.71 17.11 0.62
CA HIS A 152 1.27 16.22 -0.40
C HIS A 152 2.32 15.24 0.14
N ASN A 153 2.99 15.55 1.28
CA ASN A 153 3.95 14.64 1.89
C ASN A 153 3.26 13.48 2.64
N LYS A 154 2.00 13.69 3.03
CA LYS A 154 1.17 12.72 3.74
C LYS A 154 0.05 12.15 2.89
N ASP A 155 -0.13 12.63 1.66
CA ASP A 155 -1.17 12.14 0.75
C ASP A 155 -1.20 10.61 0.71
N GLN A 156 -2.36 10.05 1.02
CA GLN A 156 -2.60 8.61 1.10
C GLN A 156 -3.59 8.12 0.05
N SER A 157 -3.92 8.96 -0.94
CA SER A 157 -4.83 8.58 -2.03
C SER A 157 -4.37 7.30 -2.73
N TYR A 158 -3.06 7.11 -2.95
CA TYR A 158 -2.47 5.91 -3.52
C TYR A 158 -2.97 4.61 -2.86
N PHE A 159 -3.13 4.59 -1.54
CA PHE A 159 -3.56 3.40 -0.81
C PHE A 159 -5.06 3.11 -0.91
N LEU A 160 -5.84 4.04 -1.48
CA LEU A 160 -7.29 3.91 -1.63
C LEU A 160 -7.71 3.56 -3.07
N THR A 161 -6.76 3.23 -3.92
CA THR A 161 -7.02 2.97 -5.35
C THR A 161 -7.98 1.82 -5.61
N GLU A 162 -8.08 0.84 -4.72
CA GLU A 162 -8.96 -0.32 -4.88
C GLU A 162 -10.30 -0.23 -4.11
N ILE A 163 -10.60 0.87 -3.40
CA ILE A 163 -11.90 1.01 -2.76
C ILE A 163 -13.00 1.15 -3.80
N ARG A 164 -14.20 0.65 -3.49
CA ARG A 164 -15.32 0.76 -4.42
C ARG A 164 -15.83 2.20 -4.51
N ARG A 165 -16.18 2.67 -5.73
CA ARG A 165 -16.68 4.03 -5.97
C ARG A 165 -17.88 4.39 -5.06
N GLU A 166 -18.81 3.46 -4.88
CA GLU A 166 -20.02 3.67 -4.07
C GLU A 166 -19.71 3.95 -2.59
N VAL A 167 -18.55 3.52 -2.11
CA VAL A 167 -18.09 3.77 -0.74
C VAL A 167 -17.87 5.26 -0.50
N LEU A 168 -17.49 6.04 -1.52
CA LEU A 168 -17.21 7.46 -1.40
C LEU A 168 -18.39 8.27 -0.90
N GLU A 169 -19.63 7.80 -1.13
CA GLU A 169 -20.86 8.43 -0.63
C GLU A 169 -21.09 8.23 0.88
N HIS A 170 -20.34 7.30 1.50
CA HIS A 170 -20.54 6.85 2.87
C HIS A 170 -19.30 7.01 3.76
N VAL A 171 -18.29 7.75 3.30
CA VAL A 171 -17.04 7.93 4.05
C VAL A 171 -16.73 9.39 4.30
N LEU A 172 -15.97 9.66 5.36
CA LEU A 172 -15.41 10.97 5.66
C LEU A 172 -13.91 10.85 5.93
N PHE A 173 -13.17 11.86 5.44
CA PHE A 173 -11.72 11.97 5.63
C PHE A 173 -11.38 13.34 6.23
N PRO A 174 -11.56 13.53 7.55
CA PRO A 174 -11.46 14.85 8.18
C PRO A 174 -10.08 15.49 8.10
N LEU A 175 -9.03 14.70 7.78
CA LEU A 175 -7.64 15.18 7.72
C LEU A 175 -7.21 15.62 6.33
N GLY A 176 -8.06 15.48 5.32
CA GLY A 176 -7.68 15.78 3.94
C GLY A 176 -7.34 17.24 3.67
N GLU A 177 -7.93 18.15 4.42
CA GLU A 177 -7.78 19.59 4.26
C GLU A 177 -6.76 20.23 5.20
N ILE A 178 -6.05 19.43 6.01
CA ILE A 178 -5.09 19.94 7.01
C ILE A 178 -3.74 19.24 6.93
N GLU A 179 -2.69 19.98 7.23
CA GLU A 179 -1.33 19.44 7.24
C GLU A 179 -1.02 18.70 8.55
N LYS A 180 -0.11 17.73 8.48
CA LYS A 180 0.31 16.92 9.63
C LYS A 180 0.79 17.73 10.85
N PRO A 181 1.55 18.83 10.71
CA PRO A 181 1.92 19.68 11.84
C PRO A 181 0.70 20.21 12.60
N GLU A 182 -0.35 20.59 11.89
CA GLU A 182 -1.60 21.07 12.48
C GLU A 182 -2.32 19.96 13.25
N VAL A 183 -2.38 18.75 12.70
CA VAL A 183 -2.92 17.57 13.39
C VAL A 183 -2.19 17.33 14.71
N ARG A 184 -0.86 17.45 14.74
CA ARG A 184 -0.09 17.30 15.97
C ARG A 184 -0.34 18.44 16.95
N ARG A 185 -0.47 19.68 16.48
CA ARG A 185 -0.81 20.84 17.31
C ARG A 185 -2.17 20.63 18.01
N ILE A 186 -3.19 20.22 17.27
CA ILE A 186 -4.51 19.92 17.83
C ILE A 186 -4.41 18.82 18.90
N ALA A 187 -3.68 17.73 18.64
CA ALA A 187 -3.50 16.65 19.60
C ALA A 187 -2.79 17.09 20.88
N GLU A 188 -1.81 17.99 20.79
CA GLU A 188 -1.12 18.59 21.94
C GLU A 188 -2.03 19.53 22.72
N GLU A 189 -2.80 20.38 22.08
CA GLU A 189 -3.77 21.29 22.72
C GLU A 189 -4.85 20.52 23.47
N LEU A 190 -5.31 19.41 22.92
CA LEU A 190 -6.21 18.49 23.59
C LEU A 190 -5.52 17.73 24.74
N GLY A 191 -4.19 17.81 24.86
CA GLY A 191 -3.38 17.09 25.84
C GLY A 191 -3.53 15.57 25.70
N LEU A 192 -3.66 15.04 24.47
CA LEU A 192 -3.73 13.61 24.24
C LEU A 192 -2.38 12.94 24.57
N SER A 193 -2.43 11.81 25.28
CA SER A 193 -1.23 11.04 25.65
C SER A 193 -0.39 10.63 24.44
N ILE A 194 -1.07 10.42 23.31
CA ILE A 194 -0.48 9.99 22.04
C ILE A 194 0.05 11.14 21.16
N ALA A 195 -0.06 12.42 21.55
CA ALA A 195 0.31 13.58 20.71
C ALA A 195 1.74 13.48 20.14
N LYS A 196 2.66 12.90 20.91
CA LYS A 196 4.08 12.69 20.54
C LYS A 196 4.37 11.28 20.02
N LYS A 197 3.35 10.41 19.91
CA LYS A 197 3.51 9.06 19.37
C LYS A 197 3.99 9.15 17.92
N LYS A 198 5.00 8.35 17.56
CA LYS A 198 5.47 8.26 16.18
C LYS A 198 4.37 7.72 15.28
N ASP A 199 4.37 8.15 14.01
CA ASP A 199 3.48 7.57 13.02
C ASP A 199 3.77 6.07 12.90
N SER A 200 2.72 5.26 12.74
CA SER A 200 2.88 3.83 12.52
C SER A 200 3.68 3.57 11.24
N THR A 201 4.66 2.71 11.35
CA THR A 201 5.49 2.22 10.25
C THR A 201 5.34 0.70 10.14
N GLY A 202 5.66 0.14 8.97
CA GLY A 202 5.49 -1.29 8.72
C GLY A 202 4.18 -1.63 8.03
N ILE A 203 3.76 -2.90 8.14
CA ILE A 203 2.54 -3.42 7.51
C ILE A 203 1.33 -3.00 8.36
N CYS A 204 0.27 -2.53 7.70
CA CYS A 204 -0.97 -2.09 8.37
C CYS A 204 -1.50 -3.17 9.33
N PHE A 205 -1.75 -2.79 10.58
CA PHE A 205 -2.19 -3.64 11.71
C PHE A 205 -1.19 -4.69 12.21
N ILE A 206 -0.16 -5.03 11.45
CA ILE A 206 0.91 -5.95 11.88
C ILE A 206 2.02 -5.16 12.57
N GLY A 207 2.31 -3.94 12.06
CA GLY A 207 3.35 -3.06 12.58
C GLY A 207 4.75 -3.36 12.05
N GLU A 208 5.77 -2.91 12.77
CA GLU A 208 7.16 -3.13 12.39
C GLU A 208 7.55 -4.60 12.51
N ARG A 209 8.21 -5.12 11.50
CA ARG A 209 8.74 -6.47 11.45
C ARG A 209 10.11 -6.45 10.76
N HIS A 210 10.98 -7.38 11.13
CA HIS A 210 12.12 -7.76 10.32
C HIS A 210 11.60 -8.51 9.08
N PHE A 211 11.39 -7.79 8.01
CA PHE A 211 10.53 -8.18 6.89
C PHE A 211 10.83 -9.57 6.31
N ARG A 212 12.12 -9.90 6.08
CA ARG A 212 12.51 -11.22 5.56
C ARG A 212 12.20 -12.34 6.53
N GLU A 213 12.53 -12.12 7.80
CA GLU A 213 12.29 -13.11 8.87
C GLU A 213 10.78 -13.28 9.10
N PHE A 214 10.03 -12.20 9.08
CA PHE A 214 8.57 -12.24 9.17
C PHE A 214 7.95 -13.07 8.03
N LEU A 215 8.33 -12.81 6.79
CA LEU A 215 7.83 -13.57 5.65
C LEU A 215 8.28 -15.05 5.69
N SER A 216 9.38 -15.38 6.33
CA SER A 216 9.85 -16.75 6.47
C SER A 216 8.92 -17.64 7.31
N ASN A 217 8.02 -17.07 8.11
CA ASN A 217 6.95 -17.82 8.78
C ASN A 217 6.01 -18.50 7.77
N CYS A 218 5.81 -17.87 6.59
CA CYS A 218 4.83 -18.32 5.60
C CYS A 218 5.46 -18.73 4.26
N LEU A 219 6.68 -18.27 3.97
CA LEU A 219 7.38 -18.49 2.71
C LEU A 219 8.75 -19.09 3.00
N PRO A 220 9.09 -20.28 2.44
CA PRO A 220 10.37 -20.92 2.71
C PRO A 220 11.53 -20.06 2.18
N MET A 221 12.53 -19.83 3.02
CA MET A 221 13.79 -19.23 2.61
C MET A 221 14.61 -20.25 1.82
N LYS A 222 14.68 -20.08 0.51
CA LYS A 222 15.49 -20.90 -0.37
C LYS A 222 16.61 -20.05 -0.97
N SER A 223 17.85 -20.31 -0.58
CA SER A 223 19.01 -19.65 -1.18
C SER A 223 19.13 -19.96 -2.66
N GLY A 224 19.56 -18.98 -3.44
CA GLY A 224 19.79 -19.12 -4.88
C GLY A 224 20.80 -18.11 -5.38
N ASP A 225 21.05 -18.11 -6.69
CA ASP A 225 22.11 -17.34 -7.28
C ASP A 225 21.68 -15.90 -7.61
N ILE A 226 22.57 -14.95 -7.36
CA ILE A 226 22.47 -13.59 -7.89
C ILE A 226 23.38 -13.52 -9.11
N ILE A 227 22.76 -13.20 -10.27
CA ILE A 227 23.43 -13.19 -11.58
C ILE A 227 23.49 -11.77 -12.10
N ASP A 228 24.66 -11.30 -12.47
CA ASP A 228 24.84 -10.08 -13.22
C ASP A 228 24.43 -10.31 -14.69
N VAL A 229 23.40 -9.60 -15.14
CA VAL A 229 22.85 -9.74 -16.50
C VAL A 229 23.88 -9.40 -17.58
N THR A 230 24.79 -8.46 -17.31
CA THR A 230 25.78 -7.96 -18.27
C THR A 230 26.86 -9.01 -18.52
N THR A 231 27.39 -9.61 -17.46
CA THR A 231 28.46 -10.59 -17.54
C THR A 231 27.96 -12.04 -17.58
N LYS A 232 26.70 -12.29 -17.25
CA LYS A 232 26.06 -13.60 -17.08
C LYS A 232 26.73 -14.46 -15.99
N GLN A 233 27.45 -13.80 -15.08
CA GLN A 233 28.17 -14.48 -14.02
C GLN A 233 27.41 -14.39 -12.69
N LYS A 234 27.56 -15.42 -11.87
CA LYS A 234 27.14 -15.37 -10.48
C LYS A 234 28.01 -14.38 -9.71
N VAL A 235 27.37 -13.39 -9.10
CA VAL A 235 28.02 -12.32 -8.30
C VAL A 235 27.67 -12.40 -6.82
N GLY A 236 26.75 -13.28 -6.43
CA GLY A 236 26.35 -13.44 -5.04
C GLY A 236 25.35 -14.56 -4.84
N THR A 237 24.82 -14.64 -3.62
CA THR A 237 23.79 -15.62 -3.23
C THR A 237 22.71 -14.88 -2.44
N HIS A 238 21.44 -15.04 -2.84
CA HIS A 238 20.31 -14.47 -2.12
C HIS A 238 19.70 -15.47 -1.12
N GLN A 239 18.90 -14.98 -0.18
CA GLN A 239 18.24 -15.78 0.87
C GLN A 239 16.80 -16.20 0.53
N GLY A 240 16.33 -15.89 -0.68
CA GLY A 240 14.99 -16.16 -1.18
C GLY A 240 14.62 -15.11 -2.22
N VAL A 241 14.47 -15.54 -3.49
CA VAL A 241 14.29 -14.63 -4.64
C VAL A 241 13.07 -13.70 -4.50
N MET A 242 12.02 -14.19 -3.85
CA MET A 242 10.77 -13.44 -3.66
C MET A 242 10.91 -12.18 -2.78
N TYR A 243 11.90 -12.14 -1.88
CA TYR A 243 12.10 -11.02 -0.94
C TYR A 243 12.72 -9.77 -1.56
N TYR A 244 13.02 -9.80 -2.84
CA TYR A 244 13.65 -8.69 -3.55
C TYR A 244 12.67 -7.97 -4.46
N THR A 245 12.83 -6.66 -4.58
CA THR A 245 11.99 -5.79 -5.40
C THR A 245 12.80 -5.17 -6.53
N ILE A 246 12.22 -4.99 -7.70
CA ILE A 246 12.86 -4.31 -8.84
C ILE A 246 13.35 -2.92 -8.41
N GLY A 247 14.60 -2.61 -8.75
CA GLY A 247 15.28 -1.37 -8.36
C GLY A 247 15.91 -1.39 -6.97
N GLN A 248 15.77 -2.48 -6.21
CA GLN A 248 16.40 -2.60 -4.89
C GLN A 248 17.92 -2.61 -5.02
N ARG A 249 18.59 -1.83 -4.16
CA ARG A 249 20.04 -1.72 -4.05
C ARG A 249 20.58 -2.31 -2.74
N LYS A 250 19.87 -2.04 -1.62
CA LYS A 250 20.32 -2.44 -0.27
C LYS A 250 20.00 -3.90 0.01
N GLY A 251 20.86 -4.56 0.79
CA GLY A 251 20.66 -5.93 1.26
C GLY A 251 20.81 -6.98 0.16
N LEU A 252 21.61 -6.71 -0.87
CA LEU A 252 22.05 -7.69 -1.87
C LEU A 252 23.28 -8.43 -1.41
N ASP A 253 24.08 -7.84 -0.49
CA ASP A 253 25.28 -8.38 0.10
C ASP A 253 26.30 -8.92 -0.95
N ILE A 254 26.35 -8.24 -2.10
CA ILE A 254 27.29 -8.52 -3.18
C ILE A 254 28.61 -7.80 -2.87
N GLY A 255 29.66 -8.56 -2.70
CA GLY A 255 31.01 -8.02 -2.56
C GLY A 255 31.56 -7.52 -3.89
N GLY A 256 32.53 -6.59 -3.87
CA GLY A 256 33.26 -6.17 -5.05
C GLY A 256 32.97 -4.73 -5.52
N ILE A 257 33.04 -4.48 -6.83
CA ILE A 257 33.11 -3.14 -7.42
C ILE A 257 31.69 -2.61 -7.70
N GLY A 258 31.28 -1.61 -6.95
CA GLY A 258 30.13 -0.76 -7.23
C GLY A 258 28.78 -1.27 -6.73
N PRO A 259 27.75 -0.43 -6.74
CA PRO A 259 26.42 -0.83 -6.36
C PRO A 259 25.72 -1.62 -7.48
N PHE A 260 25.05 -2.70 -7.09
CA PHE A 260 24.15 -3.45 -7.94
C PHE A 260 22.69 -3.09 -7.69
N PHE A 261 21.84 -3.27 -8.71
CA PHE A 261 20.41 -3.01 -8.68
C PHE A 261 19.65 -4.23 -9.24
N VAL A 262 18.58 -4.62 -8.58
CA VAL A 262 17.70 -5.69 -9.05
C VAL A 262 16.95 -5.23 -10.29
N VAL A 263 17.06 -5.98 -11.39
CA VAL A 263 16.36 -5.75 -12.65
C VAL A 263 15.36 -6.84 -13.01
N GLY A 264 15.47 -8.01 -12.38
CA GLY A 264 14.57 -9.13 -12.63
C GLY A 264 14.72 -10.23 -11.61
N LYS A 265 13.81 -11.19 -11.66
CA LYS A 265 13.85 -12.40 -10.85
C LYS A 265 13.14 -13.56 -11.55
N ASP A 266 13.61 -14.76 -11.34
CA ASP A 266 12.97 -15.98 -11.78
C ASP A 266 12.72 -16.90 -10.58
N VAL A 267 11.46 -17.02 -10.19
CA VAL A 267 11.07 -17.85 -9.03
C VAL A 267 11.22 -19.34 -9.30
N TYR A 268 11.11 -19.78 -10.57
CA TYR A 268 11.23 -21.19 -10.94
C TYR A 268 12.68 -21.64 -10.95
N ARG A 269 13.59 -20.80 -11.49
CA ARG A 269 15.04 -21.04 -11.45
C ARG A 269 15.65 -20.69 -10.10
N ASN A 270 14.92 -19.94 -9.27
CA ASN A 270 15.39 -19.38 -8.02
C ASN A 270 16.63 -18.49 -8.21
N GLU A 271 16.55 -17.59 -9.20
CA GLU A 271 17.63 -16.68 -9.59
C GLU A 271 17.19 -15.22 -9.47
N LEU A 272 18.09 -14.37 -8.98
CA LEU A 272 17.94 -12.94 -8.90
C LEU A 272 18.86 -12.26 -9.91
N TYR A 273 18.31 -11.39 -10.76
CA TYR A 273 19.05 -10.71 -11.82
C TYR A 273 19.36 -9.28 -11.41
N VAL A 274 20.63 -8.90 -11.57
CA VAL A 274 21.13 -7.58 -11.18
C VAL A 274 21.97 -6.96 -12.29
N VAL A 275 22.08 -5.63 -12.25
CA VAL A 275 23.01 -4.85 -13.07
C VAL A 275 23.80 -3.91 -12.18
N ASP A 276 24.98 -3.53 -12.61
CA ASP A 276 25.79 -2.49 -11.97
C ASP A 276 25.27 -1.07 -12.27
N SER A 277 25.93 -0.06 -11.69
CA SER A 277 25.57 1.36 -11.87
C SER A 277 25.73 1.88 -13.31
N ASN A 278 26.45 1.21 -14.18
CA ASN A 278 26.70 1.63 -15.56
C ASN A 278 25.65 1.08 -16.54
N HIS A 279 24.88 0.07 -16.13
CA HIS A 279 23.92 -0.66 -16.97
C HIS A 279 22.50 -0.53 -16.46
N GLN A 280 22.12 0.68 -15.99
CA GLN A 280 20.79 0.92 -15.40
C GLN A 280 19.65 1.08 -16.41
N ASP A 281 19.92 1.02 -17.70
CA ASP A 281 18.93 1.12 -18.78
C ASP A 281 17.83 0.04 -18.68
N LEU A 282 18.14 -1.14 -18.13
CA LEU A 282 17.19 -2.22 -17.83
C LEU A 282 16.26 -1.92 -16.65
N LEU A 283 16.49 -0.82 -15.91
CA LEU A 283 15.56 -0.36 -14.87
C LEU A 283 14.46 0.56 -15.43
N TYR A 284 14.59 1.05 -16.66
CA TYR A 284 13.66 2.00 -17.24
C TYR A 284 12.69 1.29 -18.18
N ALA A 285 11.41 1.50 -17.92
CA ALA A 285 10.30 1.05 -18.76
C ALA A 285 9.70 2.23 -19.52
N THR A 286 9.09 1.97 -20.68
CA THR A 286 8.38 2.96 -21.50
C THR A 286 6.87 2.76 -21.49
N SER A 287 6.39 1.63 -20.95
CA SER A 287 4.97 1.40 -20.74
C SER A 287 4.71 0.27 -19.72
N CYS A 288 3.50 0.19 -19.22
CA CYS A 288 3.06 -0.96 -18.42
C CYS A 288 1.60 -1.34 -18.73
N LEU A 289 1.30 -2.62 -18.55
CA LEU A 289 -0.05 -3.18 -18.60
C LEU A 289 -0.62 -3.21 -17.19
N VAL A 290 -1.83 -2.65 -17.04
CA VAL A 290 -2.56 -2.57 -15.78
C VAL A 290 -3.82 -3.39 -15.87
N THR A 291 -4.01 -4.31 -14.93
CA THR A 291 -5.15 -5.22 -14.83
C THR A 291 -5.95 -4.97 -13.54
N GLY A 292 -7.15 -5.57 -13.45
CA GLY A 292 -8.01 -5.38 -12.27
C GLY A 292 -8.38 -3.92 -12.05
N VAL A 293 -8.62 -3.19 -13.12
CA VAL A 293 -8.85 -1.75 -13.08
C VAL A 293 -10.08 -1.40 -12.26
N ASN A 294 -9.89 -0.55 -11.26
CA ASN A 294 -10.95 0.05 -10.47
C ASN A 294 -11.14 1.52 -10.90
N TRP A 295 -12.36 1.88 -11.31
CA TRP A 295 -12.73 3.23 -11.72
C TRP A 295 -13.42 3.95 -10.57
N LEU A 296 -12.85 5.08 -10.14
CA LEU A 296 -13.38 5.93 -9.08
C LEU A 296 -14.07 7.18 -9.62
N ALA A 297 -13.71 7.61 -10.83
CA ALA A 297 -14.41 8.66 -11.57
C ALA A 297 -14.36 8.35 -13.07
N ASP A 298 -15.33 8.88 -13.80
CA ASP A 298 -15.44 8.63 -15.23
C ASP A 298 -14.45 9.51 -16.00
N ARG A 299 -13.71 8.92 -16.96
CA ARG A 299 -12.82 9.63 -17.87
C ARG A 299 -12.89 9.05 -19.27
N THR A 300 -12.77 9.90 -20.28
CA THR A 300 -12.71 9.47 -21.68
C THR A 300 -11.26 9.20 -22.06
N LEU A 301 -10.99 7.99 -22.58
CA LEU A 301 -9.66 7.59 -23.03
C LEU A 301 -9.56 7.61 -24.56
N PRO A 302 -8.35 7.86 -25.16
CA PRO A 302 -7.08 8.07 -24.47
C PRO A 302 -7.00 9.40 -23.73
N LEU A 303 -6.21 9.46 -22.65
CA LEU A 303 -6.09 10.64 -21.77
C LEU A 303 -4.63 10.88 -21.39
N GLN A 304 -4.16 12.12 -21.54
CA GLN A 304 -2.93 12.57 -20.88
C GLN A 304 -3.24 12.88 -19.43
N CYS A 305 -2.57 12.18 -18.53
CA CYS A 305 -2.82 12.28 -17.10
C CYS A 305 -1.53 12.06 -16.29
N HIS A 306 -1.64 12.10 -14.99
CA HIS A 306 -0.52 11.78 -14.11
C HIS A 306 -0.68 10.37 -13.54
N ALA A 307 0.44 9.69 -13.29
CA ALA A 307 0.46 8.38 -12.65
C ALA A 307 1.47 8.30 -11.51
N LYS A 308 1.13 7.53 -10.47
CA LYS A 308 2.06 7.04 -9.46
C LYS A 308 2.11 5.51 -9.54
N PHE A 309 3.32 4.97 -9.59
CA PHE A 309 3.57 3.53 -9.62
C PHE A 309 4.13 3.00 -8.29
N ARG A 310 4.31 3.90 -7.32
CA ARG A 310 4.68 3.61 -5.92
C ARG A 310 4.21 4.73 -5.02
N TYR A 311 3.92 4.38 -3.79
CA TYR A 311 3.69 5.36 -2.74
C TYR A 311 4.90 6.31 -2.61
N ARG A 312 4.66 7.61 -2.40
CA ARG A 312 5.65 8.70 -2.33
C ARG A 312 6.43 8.97 -3.63
N GLN A 313 6.10 8.34 -4.73
CA GLN A 313 6.63 8.75 -6.03
C GLN A 313 6.02 10.10 -6.42
N ALA A 314 6.81 10.95 -7.07
CA ALA A 314 6.28 12.13 -7.75
C ALA A 314 5.30 11.71 -8.86
N ASP A 315 4.42 12.59 -9.22
CA ASP A 315 3.55 12.38 -10.38
C ASP A 315 4.41 12.25 -11.66
N ASN A 316 4.05 11.29 -12.50
CA ASN A 316 4.68 11.07 -13.80
C ASN A 316 3.64 11.31 -14.88
N ASP A 317 4.03 12.03 -15.93
CA ASP A 317 3.19 12.23 -17.10
C ASP A 317 3.05 10.93 -17.89
N VAL A 318 1.81 10.53 -18.16
CA VAL A 318 1.50 9.33 -18.93
C VAL A 318 0.35 9.57 -19.89
N GLU A 319 0.34 8.82 -21.00
CA GLU A 319 -0.85 8.64 -21.81
C GLU A 319 -1.51 7.31 -21.44
N LEU A 320 -2.78 7.36 -21.04
CA LEU A 320 -3.54 6.20 -20.65
C LEU A 320 -4.47 5.75 -21.77
N VAL A 321 -4.38 4.48 -22.16
CA VAL A 321 -5.16 3.87 -23.24
C VAL A 321 -5.89 2.65 -22.72
N VAL A 322 -7.16 2.47 -23.13
CA VAL A 322 -7.92 1.27 -22.83
C VAL A 322 -7.71 0.20 -23.91
N ASN A 323 -7.42 -1.02 -23.48
CA ASN A 323 -7.29 -2.17 -24.36
C ASN A 323 -8.68 -2.83 -24.63
N LYS A 324 -8.75 -3.66 -25.67
CA LYS A 324 -9.99 -4.35 -26.07
C LYS A 324 -10.57 -5.26 -25.00
N ASP A 325 -9.76 -5.76 -24.11
CA ASP A 325 -10.13 -6.63 -22.98
C ASP A 325 -10.47 -5.88 -21.69
N GLY A 326 -10.48 -4.54 -21.73
CA GLY A 326 -10.76 -3.69 -20.58
C GLY A 326 -9.56 -3.41 -19.67
N THR A 327 -8.39 -3.97 -19.95
CA THR A 327 -7.15 -3.60 -19.28
C THR A 327 -6.68 -2.22 -19.74
N LEU A 328 -5.77 -1.60 -19.00
CA LEU A 328 -5.18 -0.30 -19.38
C LEU A 328 -3.70 -0.46 -19.74
N THR A 329 -3.28 0.32 -20.73
CA THR A 329 -1.85 0.55 -21.01
C THR A 329 -1.51 1.98 -20.65
N ALA A 330 -0.56 2.16 -19.74
CA ALA A 330 0.06 3.45 -19.48
C ALA A 330 1.35 3.59 -20.31
N LEU A 331 1.41 4.63 -21.14
CA LEU A 331 2.54 4.94 -22.01
C LEU A 331 3.32 6.12 -21.42
N PHE A 332 4.64 6.00 -21.34
CA PHE A 332 5.56 7.01 -20.83
C PHE A 332 6.91 6.92 -21.55
N PRO A 333 6.98 7.47 -22.78
CA PRO A 333 8.10 7.26 -23.70
C PRO A 333 9.44 7.77 -23.17
N GLU A 334 9.44 8.76 -22.27
CA GLU A 334 10.65 9.26 -21.62
C GLU A 334 11.29 8.27 -20.65
N GLY A 335 10.57 7.18 -20.34
CA GLY A 335 11.00 6.12 -19.46
C GLY A 335 10.85 6.44 -17.97
N ILE A 336 10.26 5.50 -17.24
CA ILE A 336 10.12 5.58 -15.78
C ILE A 336 10.87 4.42 -15.12
N ARG A 337 11.61 4.77 -14.07
CA ARG A 337 12.51 3.84 -13.40
C ARG A 337 11.79 2.89 -12.46
N SER A 338 12.15 1.60 -12.53
CA SER A 338 11.84 0.57 -11.54
C SER A 338 10.34 0.36 -11.30
N ILE A 339 9.54 0.45 -12.37
CA ILE A 339 8.14 0.01 -12.31
C ILE A 339 8.13 -1.49 -11.99
N THR A 340 7.28 -1.90 -11.05
CA THR A 340 7.37 -3.24 -10.44
C THR A 340 6.04 -3.97 -10.57
N PRO A 341 5.98 -5.15 -11.20
CA PRO A 341 4.80 -6.01 -11.21
C PRO A 341 4.31 -6.34 -9.78
N GLY A 342 2.99 -6.27 -9.59
CA GLY A 342 2.34 -6.46 -8.29
C GLY A 342 2.16 -5.20 -7.44
N GLN A 343 2.80 -4.08 -7.81
CA GLN A 343 2.44 -2.76 -7.29
C GLN A 343 1.23 -2.21 -8.04
N GLU A 344 0.63 -1.15 -7.50
CA GLU A 344 -0.46 -0.45 -8.18
C GLU A 344 0.05 0.68 -9.07
N ALA A 345 -0.60 0.84 -10.22
CA ALA A 345 -0.58 2.06 -11.00
C ALA A 345 -1.82 2.86 -10.67
N VAL A 346 -1.65 4.09 -10.22
CA VAL A 346 -2.74 4.97 -9.78
C VAL A 346 -2.75 6.22 -10.62
N PHE A 347 -3.91 6.55 -11.21
CA PHE A 347 -4.05 7.59 -12.23
C PHE A 347 -4.83 8.79 -11.70
N TYR A 348 -4.31 9.98 -12.01
CA TYR A 348 -4.82 11.26 -11.53
C TYR A 348 -5.06 12.22 -12.69
N ASP A 349 -6.19 12.93 -12.63
CA ASP A 349 -6.48 14.08 -13.45
C ASP A 349 -6.48 15.32 -12.52
N GLY A 350 -5.40 16.08 -12.56
CA GLY A 350 -5.07 17.04 -11.51
C GLY A 350 -4.93 16.36 -10.15
N ASP A 351 -5.77 16.76 -9.18
CA ASP A 351 -5.83 16.15 -7.86
C ASP A 351 -6.80 14.95 -7.78
N VAL A 352 -7.69 14.80 -8.76
CA VAL A 352 -8.71 13.74 -8.75
C VAL A 352 -8.08 12.41 -9.12
N MET A 353 -8.15 11.44 -8.21
CA MET A 353 -7.82 10.04 -8.50
C MET A 353 -9.02 9.39 -9.19
N PHE A 354 -8.88 9.07 -10.47
CA PHE A 354 -10.00 8.54 -11.26
C PHE A 354 -9.95 7.04 -11.52
N ALA A 355 -8.77 6.44 -11.53
CA ALA A 355 -8.61 5.00 -11.72
C ALA A 355 -7.30 4.49 -11.13
N GLY A 356 -7.22 3.16 -10.97
CA GLY A 356 -5.98 2.47 -10.70
C GLY A 356 -6.16 0.96 -10.83
N GLY A 357 -5.05 0.24 -10.74
CA GLY A 357 -5.05 -1.21 -10.82
C GLY A 357 -3.66 -1.80 -10.76
N LYS A 358 -3.60 -3.12 -10.72
CA LYS A 358 -2.36 -3.86 -10.55
C LYS A 358 -1.48 -3.80 -11.80
N ILE A 359 -0.21 -3.46 -11.64
CA ILE A 359 0.80 -3.57 -12.69
C ILE A 359 1.06 -5.06 -12.96
N GLU A 360 0.61 -5.54 -14.11
CA GLU A 360 0.76 -6.94 -14.51
C GLU A 360 2.08 -7.17 -15.24
N LYS A 361 2.39 -6.31 -16.23
CA LYS A 361 3.58 -6.37 -17.07
C LYS A 361 4.19 -5.00 -17.29
N VAL A 362 5.49 -4.99 -17.54
CA VAL A 362 6.28 -3.79 -17.76
C VAL A 362 7.05 -3.94 -19.06
N PHE A 363 7.01 -2.92 -19.91
CA PHE A 363 7.61 -3.00 -21.25
C PHE A 363 8.65 -1.88 -21.46
N LYS A 364 9.68 -2.20 -22.20
CA LYS A 364 10.60 -1.23 -22.78
C LYS A 364 10.52 -1.34 -24.31
N ASP A 365 10.08 -0.27 -24.95
CA ASP A 365 9.94 -0.20 -26.42
C ASP A 365 9.12 -1.38 -27.00
N GLY A 366 8.06 -1.76 -26.31
CA GLY A 366 7.16 -2.85 -26.70
C GLY A 366 7.64 -4.26 -26.32
N VAL A 367 8.83 -4.41 -25.76
CA VAL A 367 9.37 -5.70 -25.30
C VAL A 367 9.09 -5.88 -23.82
N ASP A 368 8.54 -7.03 -23.42
CA ASP A 368 8.33 -7.38 -21.99
C ASP A 368 9.69 -7.39 -21.28
N LEU A 369 9.87 -6.45 -20.35
CA LEU A 369 11.16 -6.19 -19.72
C LEU A 369 11.62 -7.35 -18.85
N MET A 370 10.68 -8.01 -18.15
CA MET A 370 11.01 -9.13 -17.27
C MET A 370 11.45 -10.36 -18.07
N GLU A 371 10.75 -10.66 -19.15
CA GLU A 371 11.13 -11.75 -20.07
C GLU A 371 12.43 -11.41 -20.82
N HIS A 372 12.61 -10.19 -21.23
CA HIS A 372 13.87 -9.74 -21.87
C HIS A 372 15.08 -9.95 -20.96
N VAL A 373 14.98 -9.58 -19.68
CA VAL A 373 16.05 -9.80 -18.70
C VAL A 373 16.40 -11.28 -18.55
N LYS A 374 15.39 -12.15 -18.48
CA LYS A 374 15.59 -13.62 -18.43
C LYS A 374 16.32 -14.14 -19.67
N LEU A 375 15.88 -13.70 -20.87
CA LEU A 375 16.51 -14.10 -22.14
C LEU A 375 17.94 -13.61 -22.29
N LEU A 376 18.30 -12.45 -21.73
CA LEU A 376 19.69 -11.98 -21.72
C LEU A 376 20.60 -12.94 -20.94
N VAL A 377 20.11 -13.55 -19.85
CA VAL A 377 20.87 -14.52 -19.03
C VAL A 377 20.80 -15.92 -19.66
N HIS A 378 19.62 -16.36 -20.07
CA HIS A 378 19.32 -17.69 -20.58
C HIS A 378 18.70 -17.65 -22.00
N PRO A 379 19.50 -17.46 -23.06
CA PRO A 379 18.99 -17.28 -24.42
C PRO A 379 18.35 -18.54 -25.06
N GLU A 380 18.46 -19.71 -24.45
CA GLU A 380 18.02 -20.99 -25.04
C GLU A 380 16.66 -21.49 -24.55
N THR A 381 15.86 -20.68 -23.84
CA THR A 381 14.63 -21.15 -23.19
C THR A 381 13.34 -21.05 -24.03
N ASP A 382 13.42 -20.67 -25.30
CA ASP A 382 12.29 -20.71 -26.24
C ASP A 382 12.32 -22.00 -27.11
N LYS A 383 12.08 -23.16 -26.49
CA LYS A 383 11.70 -24.38 -27.23
C LYS A 383 10.60 -25.13 -26.50
#